data_63b40ea8b0b6b916aeaa06f3fadbe2b7
#
_entry.id   63b40ea8b0b6b916aeaa06f3fadbe2b7
#
_cell.length_a   1.000
_cell.length_b   1.000
_cell.length_c   1.000
_cell.angle_alpha   90.00
_cell.angle_beta   90.00
_cell.angle_gamma   90.00
#
_symmetry.space_group_name_H-M   'P 1'
#
loop_
_entity.id
_entity.type
_entity.pdbx_description
1 polymer ?
#
loop_
_entity_poly.entity_id
_entity_poly.type
_entity_poly.pdbx_seq_one_letter_code
_entity_poly.pdbx_strand_id
1 'polypeptide(L)'
;MYYEINGNILPQVRLVDRAVLEPPYVHKRRKPDEYILYVMKKGILYLKENSRDYALEEGDIILLDHDFIHQGIQASDCEYYYVHFKHPQLYRRQADAGFLQNGMRLRSESLQEDSGSFGRYRDSWLRLPKMLRMRMGKGYLKVVSLLENAMERNTNQLENYKVTCACRIMEALVEIAREAVSVGILT
;
A
#
# COMPACT_ATOMS: atom_id res chain seq x y z
N MET A 1 -11.80 1.20 8.59
CA MET A 1 -10.68 2.15 8.65
C MET A 1 -9.99 2.15 7.29
N TYR A 2 -9.68 3.32 6.77
CA TYR A 2 -8.94 3.55 5.53
C TYR A 2 -8.04 4.77 5.68
N TYR A 3 -7.24 5.05 4.67
CA TYR A 3 -6.33 6.19 4.63
C TYR A 3 -6.59 7.03 3.39
N GLU A 4 -6.54 8.34 3.53
CA GLU A 4 -6.54 9.30 2.43
C GLU A 4 -5.14 9.87 2.25
N ILE A 5 -4.59 9.81 1.05
CA ILE A 5 -3.28 10.33 0.70
C ILE A 5 -3.39 11.27 -0.51
N ASN A 6 -2.74 12.43 -0.44
CA ASN A 6 -2.67 13.36 -1.55
C ASN A 6 -1.66 12.88 -2.61
N GLY A 7 -2.14 12.40 -3.75
CA GLY A 7 -1.33 11.91 -4.86
C GLY A 7 -0.48 12.97 -5.59
N ASN A 8 -0.70 14.26 -5.34
CA ASN A 8 0.13 15.33 -5.89
C ASN A 8 1.46 15.52 -5.13
N ILE A 9 1.64 14.80 -4.00
CA ILE A 9 2.85 14.87 -3.17
C ILE A 9 3.47 13.49 -3.13
N LEU A 10 4.74 13.39 -3.50
CA LEU A 10 5.45 12.11 -3.45
C LEU A 10 5.74 11.68 -2.01
N PRO A 11 5.66 10.37 -1.69
CA PRO A 11 6.07 9.85 -0.40
C PRO A 11 7.57 9.99 -0.20
N GLN A 12 8.00 10.22 1.04
CA GLN A 12 9.40 10.15 1.43
C GLN A 12 9.75 8.70 1.74
N VAL A 13 10.26 7.97 0.76
CA VAL A 13 10.60 6.55 0.90
C VAL A 13 11.96 6.42 1.57
N ARG A 14 11.99 5.79 2.76
CA ARG A 14 13.22 5.45 3.45
C ARG A 14 13.83 4.17 2.90
N LEU A 15 13.01 3.13 2.80
CA LEU A 15 13.45 1.79 2.42
C LEU A 15 12.33 1.07 1.68
N VAL A 16 12.67 0.38 0.61
CA VAL A 16 11.86 -0.62 -0.04
C VAL A 16 12.70 -1.88 -0.21
N ASP A 17 12.20 -3.02 0.25
CA ASP A 17 12.93 -4.28 0.20
C ASP A 17 11.98 -5.48 0.34
N ARG A 18 12.53 -6.67 0.36
CA ARG A 18 11.84 -7.94 0.48
C ARG A 18 12.33 -8.70 1.71
N ALA A 19 11.40 -9.24 2.47
CA ALA A 19 11.68 -10.10 3.63
C ALA A 19 11.29 -11.55 3.32
N VAL A 20 12.16 -12.46 3.73
CA VAL A 20 11.87 -13.90 3.80
C VAL A 20 11.99 -14.30 5.27
N LEU A 21 10.92 -14.82 5.82
CA LEU A 21 10.88 -15.29 7.21
C LEU A 21 10.70 -16.80 7.21
N GLU A 22 11.47 -17.46 8.08
CA GLU A 22 11.41 -18.89 8.30
C GLU A 22 11.34 -19.18 9.81
N PRO A 23 10.59 -20.20 10.25
CA PRO A 23 10.60 -20.62 11.63
C PRO A 23 12.02 -20.95 12.13
N PRO A 24 12.37 -20.64 13.37
CA PRO A 24 11.46 -20.19 14.47
C PRO A 24 11.28 -18.67 14.56
N TYR A 25 11.66 -17.90 13.54
CA TYR A 25 11.61 -16.44 13.61
C TYR A 25 10.16 -15.93 13.69
N VAL A 26 9.92 -15.00 14.61
CA VAL A 26 8.68 -14.25 14.75
C VAL A 26 8.99 -12.78 14.55
N HIS A 27 8.17 -12.07 13.77
CA HIS A 27 8.36 -10.65 13.50
C HIS A 27 8.43 -9.83 14.79
N LYS A 28 9.48 -9.04 14.95
CA LYS A 28 9.74 -8.29 16.19
C LYS A 28 8.67 -7.23 16.46
N ARG A 29 8.39 -7.01 17.76
CA ARG A 29 7.53 -5.92 18.21
C ARG A 29 8.19 -4.57 17.93
N ARG A 30 7.47 -3.68 17.25
CA ARG A 30 7.94 -2.34 16.86
C ARG A 30 6.84 -1.31 16.98
N LYS A 31 7.24 -0.06 17.27
CA LYS A 31 6.44 1.13 17.04
C LYS A 31 7.24 2.02 16.08
N PRO A 32 6.97 1.97 14.78
CA PRO A 32 7.66 2.81 13.82
C PRO A 32 7.20 4.27 13.94
N ASP A 33 8.01 5.19 13.43
CA ASP A 33 7.66 6.61 13.27
C ASP A 33 7.27 6.95 11.81
N GLU A 34 6.95 5.92 11.04
CA GLU A 34 6.64 5.96 9.61
C GLU A 34 5.56 4.92 9.27
N TYR A 35 4.88 5.09 8.15
CA TYR A 35 3.98 4.09 7.60
C TYR A 35 4.78 2.94 6.99
N ILE A 36 4.24 1.72 7.09
CA ILE A 36 4.86 0.55 6.47
C ILE A 36 3.81 -0.18 5.63
N LEU A 37 4.04 -0.29 4.33
CA LEU A 37 3.22 -1.08 3.43
C LEU A 37 3.83 -2.49 3.34
N TYR A 38 3.03 -3.53 3.61
CA TYR A 38 3.39 -4.92 3.31
C TYR A 38 2.56 -5.43 2.14
N VAL A 39 3.20 -6.16 1.24
CA VAL A 39 2.57 -6.85 0.08
C VAL A 39 3.04 -8.29 0.12
N MET A 40 2.12 -9.19 0.45
CA MET A 40 2.42 -10.62 0.62
C MET A 40 2.68 -11.29 -0.73
N LYS A 41 3.81 -11.99 -0.82
CA LYS A 41 4.24 -12.72 -2.03
C LYS A 41 4.03 -14.22 -1.90
N LYS A 42 4.22 -14.79 -0.71
CA LYS A 42 4.12 -16.22 -0.47
C LYS A 42 3.90 -16.51 1.01
N GLY A 43 3.19 -17.59 1.31
CA GLY A 43 2.99 -18.07 2.68
C GLY A 43 2.03 -17.20 3.48
N ILE A 44 2.13 -17.27 4.81
CA ILE A 44 1.24 -16.56 5.72
C ILE A 44 2.06 -15.80 6.75
N LEU A 45 1.78 -14.50 6.94
CA LEU A 45 2.34 -13.70 8.01
C LEU A 45 1.28 -13.46 9.09
N TYR A 46 1.53 -13.96 10.30
CA TYR A 46 0.68 -13.70 11.45
C TYR A 46 1.16 -12.45 12.19
N LEU A 47 0.37 -11.40 12.12
CA LEU A 47 0.73 -10.08 12.63
C LEU A 47 -0.38 -9.54 13.54
N LYS A 48 0.02 -8.87 14.62
CA LYS A 48 -0.85 -8.05 15.46
C LYS A 48 -0.48 -6.58 15.29
N GLU A 49 -1.47 -5.73 15.05
CA GLU A 49 -1.29 -4.29 15.12
C GLU A 49 -2.35 -3.71 16.06
N ASN A 50 -1.89 -2.95 17.06
CA ASN A 50 -2.72 -2.50 18.16
C ASN A 50 -3.42 -3.71 18.85
N SER A 51 -4.74 -3.77 18.83
CA SER A 51 -5.52 -4.88 19.41
C SER A 51 -6.07 -5.84 18.35
N ARG A 52 -5.69 -5.70 17.07
CA ARG A 52 -6.24 -6.48 15.96
C ARG A 52 -5.21 -7.45 15.42
N ASP A 53 -5.61 -8.70 15.29
CA ASP A 53 -4.81 -9.76 14.69
C ASP A 53 -5.13 -9.88 13.19
N TYR A 54 -4.10 -10.18 12.40
CA TYR A 54 -4.14 -10.37 10.96
C TYR A 54 -3.41 -11.67 10.60
N ALA A 55 -4.03 -12.50 9.77
CA ALA A 55 -3.36 -13.55 9.03
C ALA A 55 -3.30 -13.09 7.57
N LEU A 56 -2.12 -12.64 7.15
CA LEU A 56 -1.90 -12.11 5.81
C LEU A 56 -1.42 -13.23 4.90
N GLU A 57 -2.19 -13.52 3.88
CA GLU A 57 -1.93 -14.56 2.89
C GLU A 57 -1.37 -13.97 1.61
N GLU A 58 -0.95 -14.82 0.69
CA GLU A 58 -0.45 -14.43 -0.62
C GLU A 58 -1.46 -13.53 -1.37
N GLY A 59 -0.98 -12.39 -1.87
CA GLY A 59 -1.81 -11.35 -2.50
C GLY A 59 -2.46 -10.37 -1.52
N ASP A 60 -2.31 -10.55 -0.21
CA ASP A 60 -2.78 -9.59 0.77
C ASP A 60 -1.83 -8.38 0.86
N ILE A 61 -2.44 -7.21 1.05
CA ILE A 61 -1.74 -5.95 1.29
C ILE A 61 -2.24 -5.36 2.61
N ILE A 62 -1.33 -4.84 3.42
CA ILE A 62 -1.66 -4.10 4.63
C ILE A 62 -0.82 -2.83 4.75
N LEU A 63 -1.44 -1.72 5.13
CA LEU A 63 -0.75 -0.49 5.50
C LEU A 63 -0.70 -0.38 7.03
N LEU A 64 0.49 -0.55 7.61
CA LEU A 64 0.74 -0.39 9.05
C LEU A 64 0.89 1.09 9.38
N ASP A 65 0.28 1.48 10.49
CA ASP A 65 0.19 2.87 10.93
C ASP A 65 1.31 3.21 11.93
N HIS A 66 1.94 4.37 11.75
CA HIS A 66 3.01 4.84 12.64
C HIS A 66 2.57 5.10 14.09
N ASP A 67 1.28 5.29 14.33
CA ASP A 67 0.74 5.48 15.69
C ASP A 67 0.61 4.16 16.46
N PHE A 68 0.62 3.01 15.77
CA PHE A 68 0.32 1.72 16.35
C PHE A 68 1.57 0.84 16.50
N ILE A 69 1.57 0.07 17.57
CA ILE A 69 2.55 -1.00 17.75
C ILE A 69 2.11 -2.20 16.91
N HIS A 70 3.05 -2.79 16.17
CA HIS A 70 2.85 -4.06 15.49
C HIS A 70 3.89 -5.09 15.92
N GLN A 71 3.52 -6.36 15.85
CA GLN A 71 4.38 -7.49 16.18
C GLN A 71 3.88 -8.77 15.50
N GLY A 72 4.77 -9.70 15.24
CA GLY A 72 4.40 -11.07 14.90
C GLY A 72 3.80 -11.77 16.13
N ILE A 73 2.87 -12.68 15.89
CA ILE A 73 2.21 -13.48 16.94
C ILE A 73 2.48 -14.97 16.80
N GLN A 74 2.97 -15.40 15.64
CA GLN A 74 3.30 -16.79 15.36
C GLN A 74 4.43 -16.86 14.33
N ALA A 75 5.33 -17.83 14.46
CA ALA A 75 6.31 -18.15 13.45
C ALA A 75 5.65 -18.82 12.24
N SER A 76 6.07 -18.43 11.05
CA SER A 76 5.56 -19.02 9.79
C SER A 76 6.57 -18.78 8.67
N ASP A 77 6.50 -19.64 7.65
CA ASP A 77 7.24 -19.47 6.41
C ASP A 77 6.49 -18.48 5.52
N CYS A 78 7.10 -17.33 5.22
CA CYS A 78 6.49 -16.33 4.37
C CYS A 78 7.50 -15.41 3.69
N GLU A 79 7.07 -14.84 2.58
CA GLU A 79 7.81 -13.86 1.80
C GLU A 79 6.91 -12.66 1.49
N TYR A 80 7.41 -11.44 1.72
CA TYR A 80 6.66 -10.22 1.45
C TYR A 80 7.57 -9.05 1.09
N TYR A 81 7.06 -8.12 0.28
CA TYR A 81 7.67 -6.82 0.07
C TYR A 81 7.27 -5.88 1.20
N TYR A 82 8.17 -4.96 1.57
CA TYR A 82 7.86 -3.91 2.52
C TYR A 82 8.40 -2.55 2.08
N VAL A 83 7.63 -1.51 2.34
CA VAL A 83 7.97 -0.13 2.03
C VAL A 83 7.82 0.71 3.29
N HIS A 84 8.90 1.32 3.75
CA HIS A 84 8.91 2.29 4.82
C HIS A 84 8.86 3.70 4.25
N PHE A 85 7.83 4.48 4.58
CA PHE A 85 7.68 5.83 4.03
C PHE A 85 6.95 6.77 4.99
N LYS A 86 7.20 8.09 4.81
CA LYS A 86 6.43 9.19 5.40
C LYS A 86 5.70 9.94 4.29
N HIS A 87 4.58 10.55 4.65
CA HIS A 87 3.83 11.40 3.74
C HIS A 87 3.12 12.50 4.53
N PRO A 88 3.33 13.80 4.20
CA PRO A 88 2.83 14.92 5.01
C PRO A 88 1.30 15.06 5.00
N GLN A 89 0.65 14.51 3.98
CA GLN A 89 -0.80 14.52 3.80
C GLN A 89 -1.35 13.11 3.61
N LEU A 90 -1.06 12.23 4.55
CA LEU A 90 -1.68 10.92 4.69
C LEU A 90 -2.47 10.92 6.00
N TYR A 91 -3.77 10.71 5.91
CA TYR A 91 -4.70 10.82 7.03
C TYR A 91 -5.47 9.54 7.23
N ARG A 92 -5.52 9.06 8.47
CA ARG A 92 -6.38 7.93 8.87
C ARG A 92 -7.84 8.39 8.94
N ARG A 93 -8.77 7.57 8.41
CA ARG A 93 -10.21 7.80 8.41
C ARG A 93 -10.96 6.56 8.92
N GLN A 94 -12.08 6.78 9.59
CA GLN A 94 -13.02 5.70 9.85
C GLN A 94 -13.73 5.33 8.54
N ALA A 95 -13.96 4.02 8.33
CA ALA A 95 -14.72 3.57 7.17
C ALA A 95 -16.16 4.04 7.31
N ASP A 96 -16.67 4.65 6.27
CA ASP A 96 -18.06 5.03 6.10
C ASP A 96 -18.69 4.31 4.90
N ALA A 97 -20.00 4.34 4.80
CA ALA A 97 -20.73 3.74 3.67
C ALA A 97 -20.42 4.42 2.32
N GLY A 98 -19.83 5.63 2.35
CA GLY A 98 -19.50 6.40 1.16
C GLY A 98 -18.14 6.04 0.53
N PHE A 99 -17.30 5.22 1.18
CA PHE A 99 -15.96 4.90 0.67
C PHE A 99 -16.01 4.34 -0.75
N LEU A 100 -16.78 3.28 -0.96
CA LEU A 100 -16.90 2.61 -2.26
C LEU A 100 -17.66 3.48 -3.28
N GLN A 101 -18.77 4.10 -2.87
CA GLN A 101 -19.56 4.97 -3.75
C GLN A 101 -18.74 6.14 -4.30
N ASN A 102 -17.91 6.78 -3.46
CA ASN A 102 -17.02 7.84 -3.89
C ASN A 102 -15.96 7.35 -4.88
N GLY A 103 -15.37 6.15 -4.66
CA GLY A 103 -14.43 5.55 -5.60
C GLY A 103 -15.06 5.28 -6.96
N MET A 104 -16.28 4.73 -6.99
CA MET A 104 -17.04 4.47 -8.22
C MET A 104 -17.39 5.77 -8.95
N ARG A 105 -17.82 6.81 -8.22
CA ARG A 105 -18.12 8.13 -8.79
C ARG A 105 -16.88 8.75 -9.44
N LEU A 106 -15.75 8.79 -8.75
CA LEU A 106 -14.49 9.31 -9.30
C LEU A 106 -14.06 8.55 -10.56
N ARG A 107 -14.19 7.21 -10.56
CA ARG A 107 -13.93 6.39 -11.75
C ARG A 107 -14.82 6.75 -12.92
N SER A 108 -16.13 6.95 -12.69
CA SER A 108 -17.06 7.35 -13.72
C SER A 108 -16.77 8.75 -14.26
N GLU A 109 -16.45 9.69 -13.38
CA GLU A 109 -16.09 11.07 -13.75
C GLU A 109 -14.80 11.11 -14.58
N SER A 110 -13.77 10.33 -14.20
CA SER A 110 -12.50 10.24 -14.93
C SER A 110 -12.67 9.74 -16.37
N LEU A 111 -13.64 8.86 -16.61
CA LEU A 111 -13.96 8.36 -17.96
C LEU A 111 -14.68 9.37 -18.84
N GLN A 112 -15.28 10.41 -18.25
CA GLN A 112 -16.05 11.43 -18.95
C GLN A 112 -15.28 12.74 -19.13
N GLU A 113 -14.15 12.92 -18.47
CA GLU A 113 -13.37 14.14 -18.55
C GLU A 113 -12.60 14.25 -19.87
N ASP A 114 -12.63 15.44 -20.45
CA ASP A 114 -11.76 15.81 -21.57
C ASP A 114 -10.31 15.84 -21.10
N SER A 115 -9.51 14.90 -21.60
CA SER A 115 -8.09 14.77 -21.29
C SER A 115 -7.25 16.01 -21.64
N GLY A 116 -7.79 16.95 -22.40
CA GLY A 116 -7.14 18.23 -22.76
C GLY A 116 -7.26 19.33 -21.71
N SER A 117 -8.04 19.15 -20.65
CA SER A 117 -8.29 20.17 -19.65
C SER A 117 -7.39 20.06 -18.43
N PHE A 118 -6.54 21.04 -18.18
CA PHE A 118 -5.74 21.16 -16.93
C PHE A 118 -6.57 21.50 -15.69
N GLY A 119 -7.84 21.89 -15.85
CA GLY A 119 -8.65 22.48 -14.77
C GLY A 119 -9.33 21.52 -13.80
N ARG A 120 -9.17 20.20 -13.95
CA ARG A 120 -10.04 19.25 -13.23
C ARG A 120 -9.34 18.05 -12.59
N TYR A 121 -8.21 18.25 -11.93
CA TYR A 121 -7.63 17.22 -11.07
C TYR A 121 -8.48 17.05 -9.80
N ARG A 122 -9.60 16.31 -9.90
CA ARG A 122 -10.50 16.01 -8.77
C ARG A 122 -10.19 14.72 -8.06
N ASP A 123 -9.37 13.85 -8.66
CA ASP A 123 -9.01 12.51 -8.20
C ASP A 123 -7.63 12.43 -7.53
N SER A 124 -7.06 13.58 -7.15
CA SER A 124 -5.74 13.64 -6.53
C SER A 124 -5.66 13.00 -5.14
N TRP A 125 -6.79 12.75 -4.49
CA TRP A 125 -6.84 12.06 -3.20
C TRP A 125 -7.13 10.57 -3.38
N LEU A 126 -6.12 9.74 -3.10
CA LEU A 126 -6.24 8.29 -3.12
C LEU A 126 -6.85 7.80 -1.81
N ARG A 127 -7.66 6.76 -1.89
CA ARG A 127 -8.23 6.06 -0.73
C ARG A 127 -7.69 4.66 -0.65
N LEU A 128 -6.86 4.42 0.36
CA LEU A 128 -6.18 3.16 0.59
C LEU A 128 -6.89 2.41 1.72
N PRO A 129 -7.36 1.17 1.52
CA PRO A 129 -7.89 0.38 2.61
C PRO A 129 -6.79 0.03 3.60
N LYS A 130 -7.14 -0.21 4.87
CA LYS A 130 -6.19 -0.72 5.87
C LYS A 130 -5.58 -2.04 5.44
N MET A 131 -6.41 -2.91 4.88
CA MET A 131 -6.04 -4.22 4.34
C MET A 131 -6.84 -4.47 3.06
N LEU A 132 -6.22 -5.08 2.08
CA LEU A 132 -6.84 -5.45 0.81
C LEU A 132 -6.38 -6.85 0.38
N ARG A 133 -7.33 -7.71 -0.01
CA ARG A 133 -7.05 -8.98 -0.69
C ARG A 133 -7.12 -8.77 -2.19
N MET A 134 -5.96 -8.65 -2.84
CA MET A 134 -5.92 -8.39 -4.29
C MET A 134 -6.12 -9.62 -5.13
N ARG A 135 -6.11 -10.82 -4.55
CA ARG A 135 -5.98 -12.07 -5.34
C ARG A 135 -4.82 -11.94 -6.35
N MET A 136 -4.24 -13.03 -6.80
CA MET A 136 -3.08 -13.04 -7.73
C MET A 136 -3.46 -12.61 -9.17
N GLY A 137 -4.15 -11.45 -9.29
CA GLY A 137 -4.62 -10.88 -10.54
C GLY A 137 -3.66 -9.86 -11.16
N LYS A 138 -4.09 -9.24 -12.28
CA LYS A 138 -3.29 -8.23 -13.01
C LYS A 138 -2.88 -7.05 -12.14
N GLY A 139 -3.77 -6.58 -11.26
CA GLY A 139 -3.47 -5.47 -10.34
C GLY A 139 -2.36 -5.83 -9.36
N TYR A 140 -2.40 -7.01 -8.76
CA TYR A 140 -1.33 -7.50 -7.89
C TYR A 140 0.01 -7.56 -8.62
N LEU A 141 0.07 -8.18 -9.81
CA LEU A 141 1.30 -8.29 -10.60
C LEU A 141 1.88 -6.90 -10.94
N LYS A 142 1.02 -5.92 -11.21
CA LYS A 142 1.44 -4.54 -11.47
C LYS A 142 2.06 -3.91 -10.22
N VAL A 143 1.43 -4.08 -9.06
CA VAL A 143 1.99 -3.58 -7.78
C VAL A 143 3.34 -4.23 -7.50
N VAL A 144 3.47 -5.56 -7.63
CA VAL A 144 4.74 -6.27 -7.44
C VAL A 144 5.83 -5.74 -8.38
N SER A 145 5.54 -5.59 -9.67
CA SER A 145 6.48 -5.05 -10.65
C SER A 145 6.97 -3.64 -10.28
N LEU A 146 6.08 -2.78 -9.77
CA LEU A 146 6.43 -1.44 -9.31
C LEU A 146 7.33 -1.46 -8.07
N LEU A 147 7.06 -2.38 -7.12
CA LEU A 147 7.90 -2.57 -5.94
C LEU A 147 9.28 -3.10 -6.30
N GLU A 148 9.38 -4.08 -7.20
CA GLU A 148 10.67 -4.62 -7.68
C GLU A 148 11.49 -3.52 -8.37
N ASN A 149 10.85 -2.70 -9.20
CA ASN A 149 11.51 -1.56 -9.82
C ASN A 149 11.96 -0.50 -8.79
N ALA A 150 11.15 -0.24 -7.76
CA ALA A 150 11.53 0.66 -6.67
C ALA A 150 12.73 0.12 -5.86
N MET A 151 12.77 -1.20 -5.59
CA MET A 151 13.89 -1.88 -4.93
C MET A 151 15.17 -1.73 -5.76
N GLU A 152 15.10 -1.98 -7.06
CA GLU A 152 16.24 -1.80 -7.97
C GLU A 152 16.80 -0.38 -7.90
N ARG A 153 15.92 0.65 -7.95
CA ARG A 153 16.33 2.06 -7.80
C ARG A 153 17.00 2.33 -6.46
N ASN A 154 16.42 1.78 -5.38
CA ASN A 154 16.96 1.94 -4.03
C ASN A 154 18.31 1.24 -3.83
N THR A 155 18.56 0.16 -4.56
CA THR A 155 19.83 -0.59 -4.52
C THR A 155 20.92 0.08 -5.35
N ASN A 156 20.60 0.52 -6.57
CA ASN A 156 21.59 1.09 -7.52
C ASN A 156 22.04 2.51 -7.16
N GLN A 157 21.21 3.26 -6.42
CA GLN A 157 21.51 4.59 -5.88
C GLN A 157 22.09 5.60 -6.91
N LEU A 158 21.61 5.55 -8.16
CA LEU A 158 21.95 6.54 -9.17
C LEU A 158 21.36 7.91 -8.80
N GLU A 159 21.74 8.97 -9.52
CA GLU A 159 21.26 10.34 -9.25
C GLU A 159 19.74 10.37 -9.15
N ASN A 160 19.23 11.08 -8.14
CA ASN A 160 17.80 11.22 -7.87
C ASN A 160 17.04 9.90 -7.62
N TYR A 161 17.73 8.82 -7.23
CA TYR A 161 17.09 7.51 -6.99
C TYR A 161 15.95 7.57 -5.97
N LYS A 162 16.02 8.43 -4.95
CA LYS A 162 14.93 8.61 -3.98
C LYS A 162 13.66 9.16 -4.64
N VAL A 163 13.79 10.07 -5.59
CA VAL A 163 12.64 10.62 -6.33
C VAL A 163 12.04 9.56 -7.24
N THR A 164 12.87 8.85 -8.02
CA THR A 164 12.40 7.79 -8.92
C THR A 164 11.78 6.61 -8.14
N CYS A 165 12.35 6.25 -6.99
CA CYS A 165 11.76 5.27 -6.07
C CYS A 165 10.39 5.75 -5.57
N ALA A 166 10.27 7.00 -5.10
CA ALA A 166 9.02 7.59 -4.62
C ALA A 166 7.94 7.63 -5.69
N CYS A 167 8.29 7.89 -6.96
CA CYS A 167 7.36 7.82 -8.09
C CYS A 167 6.79 6.40 -8.26
N ARG A 168 7.62 5.35 -8.19
CA ARG A 168 7.16 3.95 -8.28
C ARG A 168 6.27 3.56 -7.11
N ILE A 169 6.59 4.00 -5.91
CA ILE A 169 5.75 3.76 -4.73
C ILE A 169 4.42 4.49 -4.85
N MET A 170 4.40 5.75 -5.30
CA MET A 170 3.15 6.46 -5.53
C MET A 170 2.27 5.76 -6.58
N GLU A 171 2.86 5.30 -7.68
CA GLU A 171 2.14 4.53 -8.70
C GLU A 171 1.57 3.22 -8.12
N ALA A 172 2.33 2.51 -7.27
CA ALA A 172 1.83 1.32 -6.58
C ALA A 172 0.65 1.63 -5.65
N LEU A 173 0.70 2.74 -4.90
CA LEU A 173 -0.42 3.19 -4.06
C LEU A 173 -1.67 3.53 -4.90
N VAL A 174 -1.51 4.12 -6.08
CA VAL A 174 -2.62 4.37 -7.02
C VAL A 174 -3.25 3.05 -7.48
N GLU A 175 -2.44 2.04 -7.84
CA GLU A 175 -2.95 0.74 -8.26
C GLU A 175 -3.68 0.01 -7.11
N ILE A 176 -3.16 0.08 -5.89
CA ILE A 176 -3.84 -0.47 -4.70
C ILE A 176 -5.21 0.21 -4.49
N ALA A 177 -5.28 1.55 -4.60
CA ALA A 177 -6.53 2.28 -4.47
C ALA A 177 -7.54 1.90 -5.57
N ARG A 178 -7.09 1.70 -6.80
CA ARG A 178 -7.91 1.24 -7.93
C ARG A 178 -8.46 -0.17 -7.71
N GLU A 179 -7.62 -1.08 -7.25
CA GLU A 179 -8.04 -2.46 -6.94
C GLU A 179 -9.04 -2.50 -5.78
N ALA A 180 -8.88 -1.65 -4.75
CA ALA A 180 -9.85 -1.57 -3.66
C ALA A 180 -11.27 -1.24 -4.15
N VAL A 181 -11.39 -0.33 -5.13
CA VAL A 181 -12.68 -0.03 -5.77
C VAL A 181 -13.16 -1.22 -6.61
N SER A 182 -12.27 -1.88 -7.36
CA SER A 182 -12.62 -3.04 -8.21
C SER A 182 -13.11 -4.23 -7.39
N VAL A 183 -12.42 -4.57 -6.30
CA VAL A 183 -12.80 -5.65 -5.38
C VAL A 183 -14.14 -5.34 -4.69
N GLY A 184 -14.34 -4.10 -4.26
CA GLY A 184 -15.59 -3.69 -3.61
C GLY A 184 -16.82 -3.67 -4.55
N ILE A 185 -16.63 -3.65 -5.87
CA ILE A 185 -17.71 -3.79 -6.85
C ILE A 185 -18.13 -5.26 -7.00
N LEU A 186 -17.20 -6.20 -6.74
CA LEU A 186 -17.42 -7.64 -6.94
C LEU A 186 -17.93 -8.35 -5.67
N THR A 187 -17.97 -7.67 -4.54
CA THR A 187 -18.49 -8.16 -3.24
C THR A 187 -19.85 -7.55 -2.94
#